data_fec42019eab80a11af4078640a06f9c3
#
_entry.id   fec42019eab80a11af4078640a06f9c3
#
_cell.length_a   1.000
_cell.length_b   1.000
_cell.length_c   1.000
_cell.angle_alpha   90.00
_cell.angle_beta   90.00
_cell.angle_gamma   90.00
#
_symmetry.space_group_name_H-M   'P 1'
#
loop_
_entity.id
_entity.type
_entity.pdbx_description
1 polymer ?
#
loop_
_entity_poly.entity_id
_entity_poly.type
_entity_poly.pdbx_seq_one_letter_code
_entity_poly.pdbx_strand_id
1 'polypeptide(L)'
;YGDAEKYLTFAHDEFTMKPTLDADGRLVPREDYRISTLNCGEENFAVACMRANLRYGKNQKREDVKSHHYIISFDPRDGPDNGLTVDKAQELGEKFCREQFPGHQAIVCTHPDGHNQSGNIHVHIVINSLRIENVPLLPYMDRPADTKAGCKHRCTDAAIEYFRSEVMELCHEAGLYQIDLLNGSANRVTEREYWA
;
A
#
# COMPACT_ATOMS: atom_id res chain seq x y z
N TYR A 1 12.73 3.41 -0.62
CA TYR A 1 11.81 4.05 0.33
C TYR A 1 11.53 5.51 -0.04
N GLY A 2 12.55 6.33 -0.19
CA GLY A 2 12.38 7.74 -0.53
C GLY A 2 11.71 7.98 -1.87
N ASP A 3 11.95 7.14 -2.85
CA ASP A 3 11.30 7.22 -4.16
C ASP A 3 9.81 6.88 -4.08
N ALA A 4 9.44 5.91 -3.24
CA ALA A 4 8.04 5.59 -2.98
C ALA A 4 7.31 6.78 -2.32
N GLU A 5 7.92 7.41 -1.33
CA GLU A 5 7.37 8.58 -0.66
C GLU A 5 7.19 9.75 -1.64
N LYS A 6 8.17 10.02 -2.49
CA LYS A 6 8.07 11.04 -3.55
C LYS A 6 6.94 10.74 -4.53
N TYR A 7 6.81 9.48 -4.96
CA TYR A 7 5.72 9.07 -5.85
C TYR A 7 4.34 9.34 -5.24
N LEU A 8 4.19 9.12 -3.94
CA LEU A 8 2.92 9.30 -3.24
C LEU A 8 2.56 10.76 -3.00
N THR A 9 3.53 11.64 -2.81
CA THR A 9 3.32 13.03 -2.39
C THR A 9 3.44 14.06 -3.52
N PHE A 10 4.10 13.71 -4.63
CA PHE A 10 4.26 14.59 -5.78
C PHE A 10 3.47 14.10 -6.99
N ALA A 11 3.06 15.05 -7.84
CA ALA A 11 2.34 14.75 -9.07
C ALA A 11 3.24 14.04 -10.08
N HIS A 12 2.68 13.08 -10.80
CA HIS A 12 3.34 12.34 -11.88
C HIS A 12 2.47 12.36 -13.12
N ASP A 13 3.11 12.37 -14.27
CA ASP A 13 2.42 12.18 -15.56
C ASP A 13 1.88 10.75 -15.63
N GLU A 14 0.59 10.61 -15.92
CA GLU A 14 -0.12 9.33 -15.90
C GLU A 14 0.37 8.33 -16.95
N PHE A 15 0.89 8.85 -18.07
CA PHE A 15 1.33 8.01 -19.18
C PHE A 15 2.81 7.62 -19.09
N THR A 16 3.65 8.58 -18.73
CA THR A 16 5.11 8.37 -18.68
C THR A 16 5.60 7.93 -17.31
N MET A 17 4.78 8.06 -16.27
CA MET A 17 5.12 7.82 -14.87
C MET A 17 6.29 8.69 -14.36
N LYS A 18 6.63 9.74 -15.11
CA LYS A 18 7.67 10.69 -14.72
C LYS A 18 7.11 11.76 -13.80
N PRO A 19 7.92 12.28 -12.87
CA PRO A 19 7.50 13.41 -12.03
C PRO A 19 7.11 14.62 -12.88
N THR A 20 6.02 15.27 -12.50
CA THR A 20 5.62 16.56 -13.07
C THR A 20 6.51 17.66 -12.48
N LEU A 21 7.10 18.46 -13.35
CA LEU A 21 7.93 19.59 -12.95
C LEU A 21 7.25 20.92 -13.28
N ASP A 22 7.44 21.92 -12.42
CA ASP A 22 7.03 23.29 -12.69
C ASP A 22 7.99 23.99 -13.66
N ALA A 23 7.73 25.26 -13.95
CA ALA A 23 8.55 26.07 -14.86
C ALA A 23 10.02 26.23 -14.38
N ASP A 24 10.26 26.10 -13.08
CA ASP A 24 11.59 26.19 -12.46
C ASP A 24 12.27 24.81 -12.32
N GLY A 25 11.66 23.74 -12.85
CA GLY A 25 12.17 22.38 -12.79
C GLY A 25 12.02 21.70 -11.42
N ARG A 26 11.12 22.21 -10.57
CA ARG A 26 10.84 21.65 -9.24
C ARG A 26 9.69 20.66 -9.31
N LEU A 27 9.69 19.68 -8.39
CA LEU A 27 8.60 18.73 -8.26
C LEU A 27 7.31 19.45 -7.83
N VAL A 28 6.21 19.14 -8.52
CA VAL A 28 4.88 19.68 -8.19
C VAL A 28 4.21 18.78 -7.16
N PRO A 29 3.84 19.30 -5.96
CA PRO A 29 3.10 18.53 -4.97
C PRO A 29 1.72 18.13 -5.50
N ARG A 30 1.18 16.99 -5.03
CA ARG A 30 -0.23 16.63 -5.28
C ARG A 30 -1.14 17.64 -4.58
N GLU A 31 -2.27 17.96 -5.21
CA GLU A 31 -3.22 18.93 -4.67
C GLU A 31 -3.98 18.40 -3.46
N ASP A 32 -4.35 17.12 -3.48
CA ASP A 32 -5.06 16.45 -2.40
C ASP A 32 -4.53 15.04 -2.17
N TYR A 33 -4.28 14.72 -0.93
CA TYR A 33 -3.94 13.36 -0.46
C TYR A 33 -3.95 13.33 1.08
N ARG A 34 -4.02 12.12 1.64
CA ARG A 34 -3.79 11.88 3.07
C ARG A 34 -2.62 10.93 3.22
N ILE A 35 -1.78 11.16 4.21
CA ILE A 35 -0.59 10.35 4.46
C ILE A 35 -0.35 10.21 5.94
N SER A 36 0.03 9.01 6.35
CA SER A 36 0.48 8.70 7.71
C SER A 36 1.57 7.63 7.68
N THR A 37 2.35 7.57 8.75
CA THR A 37 3.36 6.54 8.95
C THR A 37 3.01 5.69 10.16
N LEU A 38 3.35 4.40 10.11
CA LEU A 38 3.16 3.46 11.20
C LEU A 38 4.51 2.86 11.60
N ASN A 39 4.73 2.71 12.90
CA ASN A 39 5.92 2.09 13.48
C ASN A 39 7.26 2.77 13.09
N CYS A 40 7.22 4.06 12.74
CA CYS A 40 8.41 4.84 12.40
C CYS A 40 8.87 5.78 13.54
N GLY A 41 8.11 5.84 14.63
CA GLY A 41 8.33 6.85 15.66
C GLY A 41 8.16 8.26 15.09
N GLU A 42 9.05 9.16 15.43
CA GLU A 42 9.07 10.54 14.91
C GLU A 42 9.96 10.69 13.66
N GLU A 43 10.54 9.60 13.18
CA GLU A 43 11.43 9.63 12.02
C GLU A 43 10.64 9.58 10.71
N ASN A 44 11.24 10.16 9.67
CA ASN A 44 10.83 9.94 8.30
C ASN A 44 10.85 8.44 7.96
N PHE A 45 9.88 7.97 7.18
CA PHE A 45 9.73 6.57 6.80
C PHE A 45 11.01 5.96 6.22
N ALA A 46 11.64 6.65 5.27
CA ALA A 46 12.86 6.15 4.63
C ALA A 46 14.01 6.00 5.64
N VAL A 47 14.20 6.98 6.51
CA VAL A 47 15.24 6.96 7.55
C VAL A 47 14.98 5.84 8.54
N ALA A 48 13.74 5.70 9.01
CA ALA A 48 13.36 4.65 9.95
C ALA A 48 13.60 3.25 9.37
N CYS A 49 13.23 3.03 8.10
CA CYS A 49 13.48 1.77 7.40
C CYS A 49 14.98 1.46 7.25
N MET A 50 15.75 2.44 6.82
CA MET A 50 17.21 2.27 6.64
C MET A 50 17.91 1.94 7.96
N ARG A 51 17.52 2.61 9.04
CA ARG A 51 18.06 2.36 10.38
C ARG A 51 17.72 0.94 10.88
N ALA A 52 16.48 0.51 10.70
CA ALA A 52 16.05 -0.85 11.03
C ALA A 52 16.81 -1.90 10.22
N ASN A 53 16.96 -1.67 8.93
CA ASN A 53 17.71 -2.57 8.04
C ASN A 53 19.17 -2.73 8.49
N LEU A 54 19.84 -1.64 8.86
CA LEU A 54 21.20 -1.68 9.41
C LEU A 54 21.25 -2.47 10.71
N ARG A 55 20.31 -2.21 11.63
CA ARG A 55 20.25 -2.88 12.93
C ARG A 55 20.16 -4.40 12.80
N TYR A 56 19.39 -4.90 11.85
CA TYR A 56 19.18 -6.33 11.62
C TYR A 56 20.08 -6.93 10.55
N GLY A 57 20.95 -6.12 9.91
CA GLY A 57 21.81 -6.59 8.81
C GLY A 57 21.03 -7.09 7.60
N LYS A 58 19.85 -6.52 7.35
CA LYS A 58 18.94 -6.90 6.23
C LYS A 58 18.85 -5.80 5.18
N ASN A 59 18.42 -6.16 3.98
CA ASN A 59 18.16 -5.20 2.88
C ASN A 59 19.38 -4.34 2.50
N GLN A 60 20.59 -4.89 2.66
CA GLN A 60 21.85 -4.18 2.37
C GLN A 60 22.29 -4.32 0.93
N LYS A 61 21.84 -5.35 0.22
CA LYS A 61 22.20 -5.60 -1.18
C LYS A 61 21.21 -4.93 -2.12
N ARG A 62 21.67 -4.59 -3.32
CA ARG A 62 20.85 -3.94 -4.35
C ARG A 62 19.66 -4.81 -4.76
N GLU A 63 19.88 -6.11 -4.87
CA GLU A 63 18.88 -7.10 -5.29
C GLU A 63 17.84 -7.48 -4.21
N ASP A 64 18.06 -7.04 -2.98
CA ASP A 64 17.11 -7.31 -1.91
C ASP A 64 15.76 -6.62 -2.15
N VAL A 65 14.67 -7.36 -1.94
CA VAL A 65 13.33 -6.77 -1.87
C VAL A 65 13.24 -5.99 -0.57
N LYS A 66 13.23 -4.66 -0.67
CA LYS A 66 13.29 -3.74 0.48
C LYS A 66 11.92 -3.32 0.98
N SER A 67 10.92 -3.28 0.09
CA SER A 67 9.56 -2.87 0.43
C SER A 67 8.56 -3.66 -0.39
N HIS A 68 7.32 -3.72 0.13
CA HIS A 68 6.16 -4.18 -0.61
C HIS A 68 5.16 -3.04 -0.72
N HIS A 69 4.55 -2.91 -1.88
CA HIS A 69 3.56 -1.88 -2.17
C HIS A 69 2.22 -2.53 -2.50
N TYR A 70 1.24 -2.27 -1.66
CA TYR A 70 -0.13 -2.74 -1.83
C TYR A 70 -1.05 -1.56 -2.11
N ILE A 71 -2.07 -1.78 -2.91
CA ILE A 71 -3.08 -0.75 -3.23
C ILE A 71 -4.46 -1.33 -2.97
N ILE A 72 -5.25 -0.61 -2.17
CA ILE A 72 -6.68 -0.88 -1.98
C ILE A 72 -7.44 0.15 -2.81
N SER A 73 -8.13 -0.29 -3.86
CA SER A 73 -9.00 0.56 -4.67
C SER A 73 -10.46 0.33 -4.30
N PHE A 74 -11.20 1.41 -4.06
CA PHE A 74 -12.63 1.37 -3.78
C PHE A 74 -13.44 1.58 -5.06
N ASP A 75 -14.68 1.12 -5.06
CA ASP A 75 -15.62 1.35 -6.17
C ASP A 75 -15.88 2.87 -6.30
N PRO A 76 -15.81 3.43 -7.53
CA PRO A 76 -16.08 4.86 -7.73
C PRO A 76 -17.46 5.31 -7.22
N ARG A 77 -18.43 4.39 -7.17
CA ARG A 77 -19.77 4.66 -6.65
C ARG A 77 -19.83 4.81 -5.13
N ASP A 78 -18.82 4.38 -4.41
CA ASP A 78 -18.80 4.46 -2.94
C ASP A 78 -18.81 5.90 -2.43
N GLY A 79 -18.23 6.84 -3.16
CA GLY A 79 -18.30 8.26 -2.83
C GLY A 79 -19.74 8.78 -2.82
N PRO A 80 -20.43 8.79 -3.98
CA PRO A 80 -21.80 9.31 -4.07
C PRO A 80 -22.84 8.44 -3.34
N ASP A 81 -22.71 7.13 -3.37
CA ASP A 81 -23.75 6.23 -2.85
C ASP A 81 -23.57 5.91 -1.36
N ASN A 82 -22.35 5.80 -0.88
CA ASN A 82 -22.04 5.33 0.47
C ASN A 82 -21.24 6.34 1.32
N GLY A 83 -21.04 7.56 0.80
CA GLY A 83 -20.41 8.64 1.53
C GLY A 83 -18.92 8.42 1.82
N LEU A 84 -18.22 7.60 1.02
CA LEU A 84 -16.80 7.41 1.17
C LEU A 84 -16.04 8.71 0.89
N THR A 85 -15.20 9.10 1.81
CA THR A 85 -14.31 10.26 1.71
C THR A 85 -12.85 9.81 1.72
N VAL A 86 -11.95 10.71 1.33
CA VAL A 86 -10.49 10.47 1.41
C VAL A 86 -10.07 10.19 2.86
N ASP A 87 -10.64 10.93 3.82
CA ASP A 87 -10.36 10.72 5.25
C ASP A 87 -10.82 9.33 5.72
N LYS A 88 -12.01 8.90 5.32
CA LYS A 88 -12.53 7.57 5.67
C LYS A 88 -11.71 6.47 5.04
N ALA A 89 -11.33 6.62 3.77
CA ALA A 89 -10.46 5.66 3.08
C ALA A 89 -9.08 5.56 3.76
N GLN A 90 -8.51 6.68 4.20
CA GLN A 90 -7.27 6.69 4.96
C GLN A 90 -7.40 5.91 6.28
N GLU A 91 -8.46 6.11 7.04
CA GLU A 91 -8.72 5.35 8.26
C GLU A 91 -8.81 3.84 8.01
N LEU A 92 -9.52 3.45 6.94
CA LEU A 92 -9.66 2.05 6.54
C LEU A 92 -8.31 1.44 6.11
N GLY A 93 -7.50 2.19 5.37
CA GLY A 93 -6.16 1.78 4.98
C GLY A 93 -5.22 1.61 6.16
N GLU A 94 -5.24 2.54 7.12
CA GLU A 94 -4.47 2.45 8.36
C GLU A 94 -4.88 1.24 9.20
N LYS A 95 -6.19 1.00 9.34
CA LYS A 95 -6.72 -0.18 10.04
C LYS A 95 -6.23 -1.46 9.39
N PHE A 96 -6.37 -1.59 8.07
CA PHE A 96 -5.88 -2.74 7.32
C PHE A 96 -4.38 -2.96 7.52
N CYS A 97 -3.59 -1.90 7.43
CA CYS A 97 -2.15 -1.97 7.62
C CYS A 97 -1.76 -2.43 9.02
N ARG A 98 -2.42 -1.92 10.06
CA ARG A 98 -2.18 -2.35 11.44
C ARG A 98 -2.53 -3.81 11.67
N GLU A 99 -3.62 -4.28 11.08
CA GLU A 99 -4.10 -5.66 11.27
C GLU A 99 -3.29 -6.68 10.47
N GLN A 100 -2.91 -6.35 9.23
CA GLN A 100 -2.27 -7.29 8.32
C GLN A 100 -0.74 -7.22 8.31
N PHE A 101 -0.18 -6.07 8.63
CA PHE A 101 1.26 -5.84 8.66
C PHE A 101 1.78 -5.35 10.01
N PRO A 102 1.36 -5.99 11.14
CA PRO A 102 1.86 -5.58 12.44
C PRO A 102 3.37 -5.78 12.52
N GLY A 103 4.04 -4.86 13.21
CA GLY A 103 5.49 -4.91 13.38
C GLY A 103 6.30 -4.48 12.15
N HIS A 104 5.66 -4.03 11.08
CA HIS A 104 6.31 -3.41 9.94
C HIS A 104 6.25 -1.89 10.02
N GLN A 105 7.33 -1.22 9.66
CA GLN A 105 7.30 0.20 9.36
C GLN A 105 6.53 0.39 8.06
N ALA A 106 5.63 1.35 8.02
CA ALA A 106 4.76 1.54 6.87
C ALA A 106 4.44 3.01 6.63
N ILE A 107 4.11 3.30 5.37
CA ILE A 107 3.47 4.54 4.95
C ILE A 107 2.12 4.19 4.33
N VAL A 108 1.08 4.90 4.73
CA VAL A 108 -0.28 4.76 4.21
C VAL A 108 -0.68 6.09 3.60
N CYS A 109 -1.00 6.08 2.30
CA CYS A 109 -1.32 7.30 1.58
C CYS A 109 -2.55 7.09 0.70
N THR A 110 -3.56 7.92 0.87
CA THR A 110 -4.80 7.89 0.11
C THR A 110 -4.81 8.99 -0.93
N HIS A 111 -5.12 8.62 -2.17
CA HIS A 111 -5.37 9.53 -3.28
C HIS A 111 -6.87 9.56 -3.62
N PRO A 112 -7.41 10.76 -3.97
CA PRO A 112 -8.86 10.92 -4.19
C PRO A 112 -9.34 10.38 -5.53
N ASP A 113 -8.45 10.19 -6.50
CA ASP A 113 -8.76 9.82 -7.88
C ASP A 113 -7.80 8.74 -8.38
N GLY A 114 -8.32 7.84 -9.19
CA GLY A 114 -7.52 6.81 -9.86
C GLY A 114 -6.87 7.30 -11.14
N HIS A 115 -6.08 6.45 -11.78
CA HIS A 115 -5.58 6.68 -13.13
C HIS A 115 -6.73 6.98 -14.08
N ASN A 116 -6.50 7.87 -15.03
CA ASN A 116 -7.48 8.30 -16.03
C ASN A 116 -8.73 8.99 -15.45
N GLN A 117 -8.61 9.65 -14.31
CA GLN A 117 -9.73 10.35 -13.68
C GLN A 117 -10.95 9.45 -13.44
N SER A 118 -10.70 8.17 -13.17
CA SER A 118 -11.75 7.18 -12.93
C SER A 118 -12.60 7.47 -11.68
N GLY A 119 -12.16 8.41 -10.84
CA GLY A 119 -12.90 8.86 -9.66
C GLY A 119 -12.86 7.88 -8.49
N ASN A 120 -12.08 6.80 -8.58
CA ASN A 120 -11.98 5.84 -7.49
C ASN A 120 -10.91 6.27 -6.48
N ILE A 121 -11.36 6.44 -5.25
CA ILE A 121 -10.45 6.63 -4.11
C ILE A 121 -9.63 5.35 -3.92
N HIS A 122 -8.33 5.49 -3.71
CA HIS A 122 -7.44 4.36 -3.50
C HIS A 122 -6.38 4.67 -2.46
N VAL A 123 -6.01 3.64 -1.71
CA VAL A 123 -5.03 3.71 -0.62
C VAL A 123 -3.79 2.94 -1.01
N HIS A 124 -2.66 3.62 -0.98
CA HIS A 124 -1.34 3.01 -1.10
C HIS A 124 -0.82 2.63 0.27
N ILE A 125 -0.35 1.40 0.42
CA ILE A 125 0.31 0.89 1.62
C ILE A 125 1.70 0.42 1.21
N VAL A 126 2.74 1.08 1.67
CA VAL A 126 4.14 0.68 1.46
C VAL A 126 4.73 0.27 2.78
N ILE A 127 5.15 -0.98 2.90
CA ILE A 127 5.78 -1.51 4.10
C ILE A 127 7.27 -1.74 3.89
N ASN A 128 8.07 -1.53 4.93
CA ASN A 128 9.41 -2.13 4.98
C ASN A 128 9.25 -3.65 4.95
N SER A 129 9.98 -4.33 4.09
CA SER A 129 9.92 -5.80 4.03
C SER A 129 10.35 -6.46 5.34
N LEU A 130 11.17 -5.78 6.13
CA LEU A 130 11.66 -6.23 7.41
C LEU A 130 10.64 -5.98 8.53
N ARG A 131 10.40 -6.99 9.36
CA ARG A 131 9.62 -6.85 10.60
C ARG A 131 10.54 -6.44 11.74
N ILE A 132 10.14 -5.44 12.53
CA ILE A 132 10.93 -4.90 13.63
C ILE A 132 10.46 -5.34 15.02
N GLU A 133 9.32 -6.02 15.09
CA GLU A 133 8.74 -6.52 16.34
C GLU A 133 8.28 -7.97 16.16
N ASN A 134 8.30 -8.74 17.26
CA ASN A 134 7.62 -10.03 17.29
C ASN A 134 6.11 -9.82 17.31
N VAL A 135 5.38 -10.59 16.52
CA VAL A 135 3.93 -10.49 16.39
C VAL A 135 3.28 -11.85 16.54
N PRO A 136 1.97 -11.93 16.82
CA PRO A 136 1.23 -13.17 16.76
C PRO A 136 1.22 -13.78 15.36
N LEU A 137 1.05 -15.08 15.25
CA LEU A 137 0.88 -15.77 13.98
C LEU A 137 -0.44 -15.32 13.33
N LEU A 138 -0.34 -14.71 12.16
CA LEU A 138 -1.50 -14.31 11.36
C LEU A 138 -1.91 -15.45 10.40
N PRO A 139 -3.19 -15.48 9.96
CA PRO A 139 -3.72 -16.61 9.17
C PRO A 139 -2.96 -16.89 7.86
N TYR A 140 -2.33 -15.89 7.26
CA TYR A 140 -1.55 -16.04 6.02
C TYR A 140 -0.10 -16.49 6.25
N MET A 141 0.36 -16.51 7.48
CA MET A 141 1.71 -16.94 7.84
C MET A 141 1.74 -18.46 7.97
N ASP A 142 2.56 -19.12 7.19
CA ASP A 142 2.71 -20.57 7.18
C ASP A 142 3.95 -21.06 7.94
N ARG A 143 4.79 -20.15 8.44
CA ARG A 143 6.02 -20.47 9.18
C ARG A 143 6.06 -19.71 10.51
N PRO A 144 6.44 -20.37 11.62
CA PRO A 144 6.64 -19.68 12.90
C PRO A 144 7.64 -18.53 12.84
N ALA A 145 8.65 -18.63 11.96
CA ALA A 145 9.64 -17.59 11.75
C ALA A 145 9.05 -16.29 11.18
N ASP A 146 7.92 -16.36 10.47
CA ASP A 146 7.25 -15.19 9.88
C ASP A 146 6.78 -14.19 10.94
N THR A 147 6.66 -14.61 12.21
CA THR A 147 6.26 -13.78 13.35
C THR A 147 7.39 -12.99 14.00
N LYS A 148 8.63 -13.27 13.64
CA LYS A 148 9.81 -12.78 14.38
C LYS A 148 10.35 -11.45 13.86
N ALA A 149 10.76 -10.59 14.78
CA ALA A 149 11.56 -9.43 14.46
C ALA A 149 12.84 -9.86 13.71
N GLY A 150 13.23 -9.08 12.71
CA GLY A 150 14.37 -9.40 11.85
C GLY A 150 14.06 -10.30 10.67
N CYS A 151 12.85 -10.87 10.58
CA CYS A 151 12.39 -11.65 9.43
C CYS A 151 11.66 -10.76 8.42
N LYS A 152 11.77 -11.13 7.14
CA LYS A 152 11.15 -10.38 6.05
C LYS A 152 9.73 -10.91 5.79
N HIS A 153 8.84 -10.00 5.41
CA HIS A 153 7.50 -10.33 4.92
C HIS A 153 7.61 -11.22 3.68
N ARG A 154 6.76 -12.24 3.65
CA ARG A 154 6.64 -13.17 2.53
C ARG A 154 5.31 -12.92 1.82
N CYS A 155 5.39 -12.41 0.60
CA CYS A 155 4.22 -12.20 -0.27
C CYS A 155 3.93 -13.48 -1.06
N THR A 156 3.30 -14.45 -0.41
CA THR A 156 2.88 -15.72 -1.03
C THR A 156 1.53 -15.58 -1.72
N ASP A 157 1.18 -16.51 -2.61
CA ASP A 157 -0.15 -16.53 -3.24
C ASP A 157 -1.26 -16.67 -2.19
N ALA A 158 -1.04 -17.47 -1.16
CA ALA A 158 -1.96 -17.59 -0.03
C ALA A 158 -2.12 -16.27 0.74
N ALA A 159 -1.05 -15.52 0.93
CA ALA A 159 -1.11 -14.21 1.55
C ALA A 159 -1.93 -13.22 0.72
N ILE A 160 -1.72 -13.18 -0.59
CA ILE A 160 -2.49 -12.31 -1.50
C ILE A 160 -3.97 -12.66 -1.49
N GLU A 161 -4.31 -13.93 -1.54
CA GLU A 161 -5.70 -14.40 -1.46
C GLU A 161 -6.35 -14.01 -0.13
N TYR A 162 -5.64 -14.18 0.97
CA TYR A 162 -6.07 -13.73 2.29
C TYR A 162 -6.29 -12.22 2.34
N PHE A 163 -5.37 -11.40 1.82
CA PHE A 163 -5.53 -9.94 1.80
C PHE A 163 -6.74 -9.50 0.97
N ARG A 164 -7.00 -10.15 -0.15
CA ARG A 164 -8.21 -9.89 -0.96
C ARG A 164 -9.48 -10.17 -0.17
N SER A 165 -9.54 -11.29 0.52
CA SER A 165 -10.63 -11.64 1.42
C SER A 165 -10.83 -10.59 2.52
N GLU A 166 -9.75 -10.13 3.14
CA GLU A 166 -9.81 -9.13 4.21
C GLU A 166 -10.22 -7.74 3.69
N VAL A 167 -9.86 -7.37 2.47
CA VAL A 167 -10.36 -6.14 1.83
C VAL A 167 -11.86 -6.22 1.58
N MET A 168 -12.37 -7.37 1.12
CA MET A 168 -13.81 -7.58 0.95
C MET A 168 -14.56 -7.43 2.27
N GLU A 169 -14.05 -8.02 3.34
CA GLU A 169 -14.62 -7.89 4.69
C GLU A 169 -14.55 -6.44 5.20
N LEU A 170 -13.44 -5.75 4.99
CA LEU A 170 -13.27 -4.34 5.33
C LEU A 170 -14.34 -3.47 4.67
N CYS A 171 -14.60 -3.68 3.39
CA CYS A 171 -15.64 -2.96 2.64
C CYS A 171 -17.02 -3.31 3.15
N HIS A 172 -17.29 -4.58 3.46
CA HIS A 172 -18.57 -5.02 4.02
C HIS A 172 -18.87 -4.33 5.35
N GLU A 173 -17.93 -4.37 6.29
CA GLU A 173 -18.08 -3.74 7.60
C GLU A 173 -18.26 -2.21 7.52
N ALA A 174 -17.64 -1.57 6.53
CA ALA A 174 -17.75 -0.14 6.30
C ALA A 174 -19.00 0.28 5.51
N GLY A 175 -19.85 -0.66 5.09
CA GLY A 175 -21.05 -0.39 4.28
C GLY A 175 -20.74 0.06 2.86
N LEU A 176 -19.61 -0.38 2.30
CA LEU A 176 -19.15 -0.08 0.95
C LEU A 176 -19.50 -1.21 -0.02
N TYR A 177 -19.43 -0.92 -1.32
CA TYR A 177 -19.58 -1.94 -2.34
C TYR A 177 -18.45 -2.98 -2.24
N GLN A 178 -18.82 -4.23 -2.41
CA GLN A 178 -17.87 -5.34 -2.43
C GLN A 178 -17.59 -5.74 -3.88
N ILE A 179 -16.34 -5.63 -4.27
CA ILE A 179 -15.85 -6.16 -5.55
C ILE A 179 -15.36 -7.58 -5.29
N ASP A 180 -15.79 -8.53 -6.11
CA ASP A 180 -15.30 -9.91 -6.01
C ASP A 180 -13.83 -9.98 -6.47
N LEU A 181 -12.93 -9.94 -5.50
CA LEU A 181 -11.48 -9.99 -5.73
C LEU A 181 -10.94 -11.42 -5.81
N LEU A 182 -11.73 -12.42 -5.43
CA LEU A 182 -11.30 -13.83 -5.37
C LEU A 182 -11.52 -14.55 -6.70
N ASN A 183 -12.64 -14.30 -7.36
CA ASN A 183 -13.02 -14.99 -8.60
C ASN A 183 -12.52 -14.27 -9.88
N GLY A 184 -11.96 -13.08 -9.73
CA GLY A 184 -11.48 -12.28 -10.86
C GLY A 184 -12.60 -11.66 -11.69
N SER A 185 -12.22 -10.91 -12.72
CA SER A 185 -13.16 -10.30 -13.66
C SER A 185 -13.56 -11.29 -14.76
N ALA A 186 -14.85 -11.29 -15.14
CA ALA A 186 -15.34 -12.03 -16.29
C ALA A 186 -14.66 -11.61 -17.61
N ASN A 187 -14.18 -10.37 -17.67
CA ASN A 187 -13.47 -9.78 -18.82
C ASN A 187 -11.98 -9.59 -18.51
N ARG A 188 -11.32 -10.64 -18.09
CA ARG A 188 -9.89 -10.59 -17.77
C ARG A 188 -9.06 -10.49 -19.04
N VAL A 189 -8.44 -9.34 -19.26
CA VAL A 189 -7.39 -9.17 -20.27
C VAL A 189 -6.10 -9.69 -19.67
N THR A 190 -5.45 -10.63 -20.34
CA THR A 190 -4.12 -11.09 -19.91
C THR A 190 -3.07 -10.02 -20.15
N GLU A 191 -1.98 -10.02 -19.40
CA GLU A 191 -0.86 -9.10 -19.59
C GLU A 191 -0.37 -9.12 -21.05
N ARG A 192 -0.37 -10.30 -21.68
CA ARG A 192 0.00 -10.47 -23.08
C ARG A 192 -0.97 -9.80 -24.05
N GLU A 193 -2.27 -9.79 -23.76
CA GLU A 193 -3.30 -9.12 -24.57
C GLU A 193 -3.29 -7.61 -24.36
N TYR A 194 -2.88 -7.17 -23.17
CA TYR A 194 -2.75 -5.73 -22.84
C TYR A 194 -1.59 -5.07 -23.60
N TRP A 195 -0.51 -5.80 -23.89
CA TRP A 195 0.68 -5.30 -24.57
C TRP A 195 0.71 -5.63 -26.08
N ALA A 196 -0.29 -6.32 -26.60
CA ALA A 196 -0.43 -6.65 -28.03
C ALA A 196 -1.19 -5.56 -28.79
#